data_27edcd6073e0c9f6c426138dc28e5100
#
_entry.id   27edcd6073e0c9f6c426138dc28e5100
#
_cell.length_a   1.000
_cell.length_b   1.000
_cell.length_c   1.000
_cell.angle_alpha   90.00
_cell.angle_beta   90.00
_cell.angle_gamma   90.00
#
_symmetry.space_group_name_H-M   'P 1'
#
loop_
_entity.id
_entity.type
_entity.pdbx_description
1 polymer ?
#
loop_
_entity_poly.entity_id
_entity_poly.type
_entity_poly.pdbx_seq_one_letter_code
_entity_poly.pdbx_strand_id
1 'polypeptide(L)'
;SMTQWYPKLAEYDFEGWHPNPYIGREFHGVWSDYTVSLSIDKSYVVGGTGYLQNPQEIGHGYENTEKSLKRPDSKKLTWLFYAPNVHDFAWAADPDFIHDIVEGPNSVELHFLYKTHVENWKKIQQHSVDLMTFFNNKIGPYPWKQYSIIQGGDGGMEYAMCTLITGGENYGSLFGTTAHEMGHAWFQHALANNEAKHPWMDEGFASYIDAMAENVVLKKNKKNPFLRSYQSYRRLANSKMEQPQTTHSDRYSFNVAYSVSAYSKGAVFLAQLGYLIGEEALDKT
;
A
#
# COMPACT_ATOMS: atom_id res chain seq x y z
N SER A 1 -15.10 2.83 -0.44
CA SER A 1 -13.98 2.31 0.37
C SER A 1 -14.34 2.34 1.84
N MET A 2 -13.90 1.36 2.59
CA MET A 2 -14.13 1.23 4.03
C MET A 2 -12.80 0.92 4.71
N THR A 3 -12.30 1.92 5.41
CA THR A 3 -11.02 1.89 6.13
C THR A 3 -11.25 2.41 7.54
N GLN A 4 -10.49 1.93 8.52
CA GLN A 4 -10.68 2.33 9.93
C GLN A 4 -12.14 2.15 10.43
N TRP A 5 -12.85 1.11 9.96
CA TRP A 5 -14.29 0.92 10.09
C TRP A 5 -14.71 0.06 11.29
N TYR A 6 -13.75 -0.51 11.99
CA TYR A 6 -13.98 -1.37 13.15
C TYR A 6 -13.13 -0.89 14.35
N PRO A 7 -13.52 -1.22 15.59
CA PRO A 7 -12.69 -0.91 16.76
C PRO A 7 -11.40 -1.73 16.72
N LYS A 8 -10.25 -1.04 16.69
CA LYS A 8 -8.93 -1.67 16.77
C LYS A 8 -8.47 -1.78 18.21
N LEU A 9 -7.77 -2.87 18.53
CA LEU A 9 -7.03 -2.98 19.77
C LEU A 9 -5.84 -2.00 19.70
N ALA A 10 -5.67 -1.20 20.77
CA ALA A 10 -4.51 -0.33 20.88
C ALA A 10 -3.22 -1.16 21.02
N GLU A 11 -2.14 -0.69 20.43
CA GLU A 11 -0.80 -1.26 20.61
C GLU A 11 -0.34 -1.10 22.05
N TYR A 12 0.39 -2.10 22.56
CA TYR A 12 1.06 -2.06 23.85
C TYR A 12 2.51 -2.48 23.72
N ASP A 13 3.44 -1.60 24.09
CA ASP A 13 4.86 -1.85 24.08
C ASP A 13 5.53 -1.46 25.39
N PHE A 14 6.86 -1.33 25.42
CA PHE A 14 7.61 -0.94 26.61
C PHE A 14 7.33 0.49 27.11
N GLU A 15 6.71 1.34 26.28
CA GLU A 15 6.24 2.68 26.65
C GLU A 15 4.77 2.66 27.16
N GLY A 16 4.09 1.53 27.09
CA GLY A 16 2.71 1.35 27.52
C GLY A 16 1.73 1.29 26.35
N TRP A 17 0.49 1.70 26.61
CA TRP A 17 -0.57 1.72 25.60
C TRP A 17 -0.46 2.91 24.65
N HIS A 18 -0.69 2.67 23.37
CA HIS A 18 -0.73 3.70 22.31
C HIS A 18 -2.18 3.91 21.80
N PRO A 19 -3.10 4.49 22.62
CA PRO A 19 -4.50 4.71 22.25
C PRO A 19 -4.65 5.98 21.40
N ASN A 20 -3.78 6.19 20.43
CA ASN A 20 -3.80 7.38 19.60
C ASN A 20 -4.99 7.34 18.64
N PRO A 21 -5.84 8.38 18.60
CA PRO A 21 -6.89 8.47 17.61
C PRO A 21 -6.27 8.72 16.22
N TYR A 22 -6.89 8.16 15.19
CA TYR A 22 -6.55 8.52 13.82
C TYR A 22 -7.09 9.94 13.50
N ILE A 23 -6.20 10.87 13.24
CA ILE A 23 -6.51 12.27 12.95
C ILE A 23 -6.03 12.75 11.57
N GLY A 24 -5.90 11.80 10.63
CA GLY A 24 -5.54 12.11 9.24
C GLY A 24 -4.05 12.19 8.96
N ARG A 25 -3.24 11.49 9.73
CA ARG A 25 -1.81 11.28 9.52
C ARG A 25 -1.55 9.80 9.29
N GLU A 26 -0.93 9.15 10.28
CA GLU A 26 -0.65 7.73 10.26
C GLU A 26 -1.55 6.97 11.25
N PHE A 27 -1.70 5.69 11.00
CA PHE A 27 -2.40 4.77 11.89
C PHE A 27 -1.55 3.53 12.12
N HIS A 28 -1.69 2.93 13.28
CA HIS A 28 -0.96 1.76 13.68
C HIS A 28 -1.91 0.71 14.23
N GLY A 29 -1.64 -0.56 13.98
CA GLY A 29 -2.47 -1.67 14.40
C GLY A 29 -1.65 -2.85 14.91
N VAL A 30 -2.28 -3.68 15.74
CA VAL A 30 -1.67 -4.88 16.31
C VAL A 30 -1.74 -6.03 15.33
N TRP A 31 -0.67 -6.80 15.21
CA TRP A 31 -0.65 -8.05 14.45
C TRP A 31 -1.77 -9.00 14.88
N SER A 32 -2.59 -9.41 13.93
CA SER A 32 -3.75 -10.27 14.17
C SER A 32 -4.10 -11.10 12.94
N ASP A 33 -4.87 -12.14 13.17
CA ASP A 33 -5.60 -12.83 12.11
C ASP A 33 -7.02 -12.25 12.02
N TYR A 34 -7.45 -11.91 10.82
CA TYR A 34 -8.77 -11.37 10.57
C TYR A 34 -9.66 -12.38 9.86
N THR A 35 -10.85 -12.62 10.40
CA THR A 35 -11.94 -13.28 9.71
C THR A 35 -13.07 -12.30 9.56
N VAL A 36 -13.37 -11.92 8.32
CA VAL A 36 -14.32 -10.85 8.00
C VAL A 36 -15.43 -11.39 7.12
N SER A 37 -16.67 -11.10 7.51
CA SER A 37 -17.88 -11.42 6.76
C SER A 37 -18.60 -10.15 6.35
N LEU A 38 -18.74 -9.94 5.03
CA LEU A 38 -19.37 -8.76 4.43
C LEU A 38 -20.62 -9.19 3.65
N SER A 39 -21.79 -8.79 4.11
CA SER A 39 -23.07 -9.07 3.44
C SER A 39 -23.57 -7.83 2.72
N ILE A 40 -23.49 -7.83 1.40
CA ILE A 40 -23.82 -6.68 0.55
C ILE A 40 -24.72 -7.14 -0.63
N ASP A 41 -25.37 -6.20 -1.31
CA ASP A 41 -26.16 -6.49 -2.51
C ASP A 41 -25.32 -7.27 -3.54
N LYS A 42 -25.94 -8.25 -4.18
CA LYS A 42 -25.27 -9.18 -5.09
C LYS A 42 -24.68 -8.54 -6.35
N SER A 43 -25.03 -7.30 -6.65
CA SER A 43 -24.45 -6.54 -7.76
C SER A 43 -23.07 -5.99 -7.46
N TYR A 44 -22.69 -5.86 -6.20
CA TYR A 44 -21.40 -5.29 -5.81
C TYR A 44 -20.26 -6.29 -5.97
N VAL A 45 -19.16 -5.81 -6.54
CA VAL A 45 -17.87 -6.48 -6.53
C VAL A 45 -17.06 -5.93 -5.38
N VAL A 46 -16.51 -6.80 -4.54
CA VAL A 46 -15.74 -6.42 -3.36
C VAL A 46 -14.29 -6.84 -3.52
N GLY A 47 -13.37 -5.96 -3.21
CA GLY A 47 -11.94 -6.27 -3.06
C GLY A 47 -11.41 -5.74 -1.74
N GLY A 48 -10.33 -6.31 -1.24
CA GLY A 48 -9.75 -5.86 0.03
C GLY A 48 -8.63 -6.75 0.53
N THR A 49 -8.38 -6.62 1.80
CA THR A 49 -7.39 -7.39 2.56
C THR A 49 -7.81 -8.86 2.64
N GLY A 50 -6.85 -9.77 2.45
CA GLY A 50 -7.03 -11.20 2.73
C GLY A 50 -7.52 -12.02 1.55
N TYR A 51 -7.70 -13.30 1.84
CA TYR A 51 -8.10 -14.32 0.88
C TYR A 51 -9.60 -14.56 0.94
N LEU A 52 -10.29 -14.50 -0.21
CA LEU A 52 -11.70 -14.86 -0.29
C LEU A 52 -11.86 -16.38 -0.11
N GLN A 53 -12.64 -16.79 0.89
CA GLN A 53 -12.81 -18.19 1.29
C GLN A 53 -13.93 -18.92 0.53
N ASN A 54 -14.88 -18.17 -0.04
CA ASN A 54 -16.05 -18.73 -0.71
C ASN A 54 -16.23 -18.23 -2.17
N PRO A 55 -15.18 -18.29 -3.01
CA PRO A 55 -15.21 -17.72 -4.36
C PRO A 55 -16.31 -18.32 -5.25
N GLN A 56 -16.66 -19.62 -5.07
CA GLN A 56 -17.70 -20.29 -5.86
C GLN A 56 -19.13 -19.84 -5.50
N GLU A 57 -19.33 -19.22 -4.34
CA GLU A 57 -20.62 -18.63 -3.95
C GLU A 57 -20.70 -17.17 -4.40
N ILE A 58 -19.56 -16.54 -4.60
CA ILE A 58 -19.46 -15.13 -4.96
C ILE A 58 -19.48 -14.94 -6.48
N GLY A 59 -18.59 -15.62 -7.21
CA GLY A 59 -18.31 -15.30 -8.60
C GLY A 59 -17.56 -13.97 -8.73
N HIS A 60 -17.99 -13.09 -9.62
CA HIS A 60 -17.39 -11.77 -9.85
C HIS A 60 -15.91 -11.81 -10.24
N GLY A 61 -15.47 -12.90 -10.92
CA GLY A 61 -14.09 -13.10 -11.34
C GLY A 61 -13.18 -13.75 -10.30
N TYR A 62 -13.70 -14.10 -9.13
CA TYR A 62 -12.95 -14.83 -8.10
C TYR A 62 -13.09 -16.35 -8.21
N GLU A 63 -14.14 -16.81 -8.90
CA GLU A 63 -14.46 -18.23 -9.00
C GLU A 63 -13.45 -19.01 -9.85
N ASN A 64 -13.18 -20.23 -9.44
CA ASN A 64 -12.53 -21.18 -10.33
C ASN A 64 -13.49 -21.56 -11.45
N THR A 65 -13.17 -21.18 -12.68
CA THR A 65 -14.01 -21.38 -13.88
C THR A 65 -14.20 -22.86 -14.26
N GLU A 66 -13.38 -23.75 -13.74
CA GLU A 66 -13.54 -25.21 -13.91
C GLU A 66 -14.63 -25.80 -13.01
N LYS A 67 -15.11 -25.03 -12.03
CA LYS A 67 -16.13 -25.46 -11.08
C LYS A 67 -17.43 -24.70 -11.29
N SER A 68 -18.53 -25.35 -10.97
CA SER A 68 -19.85 -24.72 -11.05
C SER A 68 -19.98 -23.62 -10.01
N LEU A 69 -20.50 -22.48 -10.42
CA LEU A 69 -20.88 -21.40 -9.53
C LEU A 69 -22.06 -21.83 -8.64
N LYS A 70 -21.99 -21.53 -7.34
CA LYS A 70 -22.99 -21.95 -6.35
C LYS A 70 -23.61 -20.75 -5.63
N ARG A 71 -23.92 -19.69 -6.38
CA ARG A 71 -24.53 -18.48 -5.80
C ARG A 71 -25.84 -18.81 -5.09
N PRO A 72 -26.02 -18.31 -3.86
CA PRO A 72 -27.28 -18.45 -3.15
C PRO A 72 -28.42 -17.66 -3.87
N ASP A 73 -29.63 -18.17 -3.78
CA ASP A 73 -30.82 -17.44 -4.24
C ASP A 73 -31.20 -16.35 -3.20
N SER A 74 -30.47 -15.26 -3.26
CA SER A 74 -30.56 -14.13 -2.32
C SER A 74 -30.31 -12.82 -3.06
N LYS A 75 -30.85 -11.72 -2.52
CA LYS A 75 -30.53 -10.36 -2.98
C LYS A 75 -29.14 -9.92 -2.56
N LYS A 76 -28.55 -10.58 -1.55
CA LYS A 76 -27.22 -10.28 -1.03
C LYS A 76 -26.31 -11.48 -1.18
N LEU A 77 -25.02 -11.21 -1.35
CA LEU A 77 -23.94 -12.18 -1.21
C LEU A 77 -23.17 -11.89 0.10
N THR A 78 -22.70 -12.95 0.74
CA THR A 78 -21.86 -12.83 1.92
C THR A 78 -20.44 -13.23 1.55
N TRP A 79 -19.55 -12.26 1.51
CA TRP A 79 -18.14 -12.40 1.22
C TRP A 79 -17.41 -12.79 2.51
N LEU A 80 -16.65 -13.90 2.48
CA LEU A 80 -15.90 -14.39 3.63
C LEU A 80 -14.41 -14.22 3.35
N PHE A 81 -13.75 -13.33 4.06
CA PHE A 81 -12.31 -13.11 3.94
C PHE A 81 -11.57 -13.64 5.16
N TYR A 82 -10.38 -14.18 4.91
CA TYR A 82 -9.40 -14.52 5.93
C TYR A 82 -8.07 -13.86 5.62
N ALA A 83 -7.52 -13.09 6.55
CA ALA A 83 -6.23 -12.42 6.42
C ALA A 83 -5.34 -12.78 7.61
N PRO A 84 -4.34 -13.67 7.43
CA PRO A 84 -3.43 -14.05 8.49
C PRO A 84 -2.28 -13.05 8.63
N ASN A 85 -1.85 -12.83 9.88
CA ASN A 85 -0.67 -12.01 10.19
C ASN A 85 -0.68 -10.65 9.51
N VAL A 86 -1.72 -9.89 9.74
CA VAL A 86 -1.84 -8.50 9.29
C VAL A 86 -2.24 -7.60 10.45
N HIS A 87 -2.06 -6.30 10.32
CA HIS A 87 -2.41 -5.38 11.40
C HIS A 87 -3.49 -4.37 11.02
N ASP A 88 -4.15 -4.61 9.88
CA ASP A 88 -5.34 -3.86 9.46
C ASP A 88 -6.18 -4.69 8.49
N PHE A 89 -7.42 -4.27 8.27
CA PHE A 89 -8.32 -4.84 7.27
C PHE A 89 -9.10 -3.71 6.60
N ALA A 90 -8.84 -3.50 5.32
CA ALA A 90 -9.54 -2.55 4.47
C ALA A 90 -10.24 -3.25 3.31
N TRP A 91 -11.32 -2.64 2.82
CA TRP A 91 -12.05 -3.14 1.66
C TRP A 91 -12.75 -2.03 0.90
N ALA A 92 -13.04 -2.27 -0.35
CA ALA A 92 -13.88 -1.41 -1.17
C ALA A 92 -14.89 -2.25 -1.95
N ALA A 93 -16.02 -1.65 -2.31
CA ALA A 93 -17.05 -2.27 -3.09
C ALA A 93 -17.69 -1.28 -4.06
N ASP A 94 -17.93 -1.71 -5.28
CA ASP A 94 -18.64 -0.93 -6.28
C ASP A 94 -19.35 -1.90 -7.25
N PRO A 95 -20.60 -1.62 -7.68
CA PRO A 95 -21.29 -2.49 -8.63
C PRO A 95 -20.69 -2.42 -10.06
N ASP A 96 -19.93 -1.36 -10.34
CA ASP A 96 -19.33 -1.12 -11.65
C ASP A 96 -17.83 -1.52 -11.71
N PHE A 97 -17.30 -2.14 -10.67
CA PHE A 97 -15.92 -2.61 -10.71
C PHE A 97 -15.72 -3.70 -11.76
N ILE A 98 -14.74 -3.46 -12.63
CA ILE A 98 -14.07 -4.49 -13.41
C ILE A 98 -13.06 -5.15 -12.49
N HIS A 99 -13.04 -6.47 -12.45
CA HIS A 99 -12.10 -7.25 -11.66
C HIS A 99 -11.22 -8.09 -12.57
N ASP A 100 -9.93 -7.80 -12.60
CA ASP A 100 -8.92 -8.60 -13.29
C ASP A 100 -7.97 -9.22 -12.27
N ILE A 101 -7.48 -10.42 -12.54
CA ILE A 101 -6.45 -11.11 -11.76
C ILE A 101 -5.26 -11.38 -12.67
N VAL A 102 -4.07 -11.05 -12.20
CA VAL A 102 -2.80 -11.33 -12.89
C VAL A 102 -1.87 -12.06 -11.93
N GLU A 103 -1.25 -13.13 -12.40
CA GLU A 103 -0.24 -13.84 -11.62
C GLU A 103 1.05 -13.02 -11.57
N GLY A 104 1.51 -12.73 -10.37
CA GLY A 104 2.78 -12.10 -10.07
C GLY A 104 3.87 -13.12 -9.69
N PRO A 105 5.04 -12.64 -9.25
CA PRO A 105 6.13 -13.50 -8.84
C PRO A 105 5.75 -14.35 -7.62
N ASN A 106 6.32 -15.56 -7.52
CA ASN A 106 6.07 -16.52 -6.43
C ASN A 106 4.60 -16.93 -6.30
N SER A 107 3.84 -16.93 -7.41
CA SER A 107 2.41 -17.25 -7.46
C SER A 107 1.57 -16.35 -6.53
N VAL A 108 1.90 -15.07 -6.48
CA VAL A 108 1.07 -14.05 -5.84
C VAL A 108 -0.01 -13.62 -6.82
N GLU A 109 -1.28 -13.69 -6.42
CA GLU A 109 -2.39 -13.17 -7.21
C GLU A 109 -2.52 -11.66 -7.00
N LEU A 110 -2.35 -10.88 -8.07
CA LEU A 110 -2.59 -9.44 -8.09
C LEU A 110 -4.00 -9.18 -8.58
N HIS A 111 -4.85 -8.68 -7.70
CA HIS A 111 -6.23 -8.32 -8.00
C HIS A 111 -6.33 -6.84 -8.34
N PHE A 112 -6.93 -6.52 -9.48
CA PHE A 112 -7.17 -5.14 -9.93
C PHE A 112 -8.67 -4.88 -9.97
N LEU A 113 -9.14 -3.93 -9.16
CA LEU A 113 -10.55 -3.54 -9.15
C LEU A 113 -10.66 -2.05 -9.53
N TYR A 114 -11.28 -1.78 -10.67
CA TYR A 114 -11.36 -0.42 -11.21
C TYR A 114 -12.62 -0.25 -12.06
N LYS A 115 -13.01 1.00 -12.35
CA LYS A 115 -14.20 1.31 -13.15
C LYS A 115 -14.00 2.40 -14.20
N THR A 116 -13.02 3.26 -14.04
CA THR A 116 -12.72 4.35 -14.96
C THR A 116 -11.28 4.26 -15.47
N HIS A 117 -10.98 4.95 -16.58
CA HIS A 117 -9.63 4.98 -17.17
C HIS A 117 -9.06 3.58 -17.48
N VAL A 118 -9.92 2.69 -17.99
CA VAL A 118 -9.68 1.25 -18.19
C VAL A 118 -8.33 0.96 -18.87
N GLU A 119 -7.97 1.72 -19.90
CA GLU A 119 -6.70 1.54 -20.63
C GLU A 119 -5.47 1.67 -19.72
N ASN A 120 -5.46 2.69 -18.86
CA ASN A 120 -4.36 2.90 -17.93
C ASN A 120 -4.34 1.81 -16.84
N TRP A 121 -5.51 1.40 -16.35
CA TRP A 121 -5.64 0.32 -15.36
C TRP A 121 -5.24 -1.04 -15.93
N LYS A 122 -5.50 -1.32 -17.20
CA LYS A 122 -4.98 -2.52 -17.87
C LYS A 122 -3.48 -2.46 -18.09
N LYS A 123 -2.96 -1.29 -18.44
CA LYS A 123 -1.52 -1.10 -18.64
C LYS A 123 -0.73 -1.24 -17.33
N ILE A 124 -1.27 -0.79 -16.18
CA ILE A 124 -0.57 -0.88 -14.90
C ILE A 124 -0.40 -2.33 -14.41
N GLN A 125 -1.23 -3.27 -14.84
CA GLN A 125 -1.22 -4.65 -14.40
C GLN A 125 0.16 -5.29 -14.60
N GLN A 126 0.70 -5.24 -15.82
CA GLN A 126 2.04 -5.79 -16.07
C GLN A 126 3.13 -5.04 -15.32
N HIS A 127 3.04 -3.72 -15.23
CA HIS A 127 4.01 -2.96 -14.46
C HIS A 127 3.93 -3.24 -12.95
N SER A 128 2.76 -3.61 -12.43
CA SER A 128 2.63 -4.05 -11.03
C SER A 128 3.33 -5.40 -10.78
N VAL A 129 3.29 -6.32 -11.76
CA VAL A 129 4.10 -7.55 -11.72
C VAL A 129 5.60 -7.21 -11.72
N ASP A 130 6.02 -6.28 -12.57
CA ASP A 130 7.42 -5.83 -12.67
C ASP A 130 7.87 -5.13 -11.38
N LEU A 131 7.00 -4.29 -10.77
CA LEU A 131 7.22 -3.65 -9.47
C LEU A 131 7.38 -4.68 -8.34
N MET A 132 6.46 -5.63 -8.22
CA MET A 132 6.55 -6.68 -7.21
C MET A 132 7.79 -7.56 -7.40
N THR A 133 8.18 -7.83 -8.63
CA THR A 133 9.43 -8.54 -8.96
C THR A 133 10.64 -7.73 -8.51
N PHE A 134 10.65 -6.42 -8.77
CA PHE A 134 11.71 -5.53 -8.31
C PHE A 134 11.83 -5.52 -6.79
N PHE A 135 10.71 -5.36 -6.08
CA PHE A 135 10.69 -5.32 -4.61
C PHE A 135 11.12 -6.66 -4.00
N ASN A 136 10.63 -7.78 -4.54
CA ASN A 136 11.06 -9.12 -4.10
C ASN A 136 12.58 -9.31 -4.21
N ASN A 137 13.19 -8.83 -5.29
CA ASN A 137 14.62 -8.96 -5.53
C ASN A 137 15.45 -7.99 -4.69
N LYS A 138 14.92 -6.81 -4.39
CA LYS A 138 15.65 -5.73 -3.71
C LYS A 138 15.53 -5.83 -2.18
N ILE A 139 14.38 -6.25 -1.67
CA ILE A 139 14.05 -6.23 -0.25
C ILE A 139 13.91 -7.66 0.27
N GLY A 140 13.12 -8.48 -0.41
CA GLY A 140 12.80 -9.84 0.00
C GLY A 140 11.42 -10.27 -0.48
N PRO A 141 11.08 -11.56 -0.38
CA PRO A 141 9.83 -12.08 -0.91
C PRO A 141 8.62 -11.48 -0.18
N TYR A 142 7.62 -11.09 -0.96
CA TYR A 142 6.32 -10.67 -0.43
C TYR A 142 5.70 -11.81 0.40
N PRO A 143 5.27 -11.56 1.66
CA PRO A 143 4.94 -12.65 2.57
C PRO A 143 3.58 -13.32 2.34
N TRP A 144 2.67 -12.67 1.61
CA TRP A 144 1.33 -13.20 1.34
C TRP A 144 1.20 -13.68 -0.12
N LYS A 145 0.08 -14.32 -0.45
CA LYS A 145 -0.20 -14.87 -1.80
C LYS A 145 -1.24 -14.07 -2.58
N GLN A 146 -1.65 -12.92 -2.07
CA GLN A 146 -2.60 -12.03 -2.71
C GLN A 146 -2.23 -10.58 -2.41
N TYR A 147 -2.46 -9.68 -3.38
CA TYR A 147 -2.40 -8.24 -3.20
C TYR A 147 -3.48 -7.57 -4.06
N SER A 148 -4.33 -6.73 -3.45
CA SER A 148 -5.39 -6.01 -4.15
C SER A 148 -5.00 -4.57 -4.44
N ILE A 149 -5.14 -4.15 -5.69
CA ILE A 149 -4.93 -2.77 -6.15
C ILE A 149 -6.30 -2.25 -6.61
N ILE A 150 -6.88 -1.35 -5.82
CA ILE A 150 -8.29 -0.97 -5.96
C ILE A 150 -8.41 0.51 -6.26
N GLN A 151 -9.20 0.86 -7.27
CA GLN A 151 -9.57 2.24 -7.55
C GLN A 151 -10.47 2.77 -6.43
N GLY A 152 -9.92 3.63 -5.60
CA GLY A 152 -10.57 4.23 -4.43
C GLY A 152 -10.69 5.74 -4.50
N GLY A 153 -10.99 6.38 -3.37
CA GLY A 153 -11.30 7.81 -3.27
C GLY A 153 -10.19 8.71 -2.68
N ASP A 154 -9.10 8.18 -2.16
CA ASP A 154 -8.23 8.89 -1.23
C ASP A 154 -6.78 9.19 -1.71
N GLY A 155 -6.57 9.35 -3.00
CA GLY A 155 -5.23 9.61 -3.54
C GLY A 155 -4.44 8.32 -3.72
N GLY A 156 -3.65 7.96 -2.75
CA GLY A 156 -3.03 6.67 -2.54
C GLY A 156 -3.07 6.39 -1.05
N MET A 157 -3.27 5.12 -0.66
CA MET A 157 -3.26 4.69 0.72
C MET A 157 -2.97 3.20 0.82
N GLU A 158 -2.00 2.87 1.61
CA GLU A 158 -1.57 1.52 1.90
C GLU A 158 -2.44 0.85 2.96
N TYR A 159 -2.74 -0.42 2.73
CA TYR A 159 -3.34 -1.33 3.70
C TYR A 159 -2.70 -2.71 3.58
N ALA A 160 -2.86 -3.53 4.61
CA ALA A 160 -2.34 -4.89 4.56
C ALA A 160 -2.95 -5.67 3.39
N MET A 161 -2.12 -6.24 2.53
CA MET A 161 -2.50 -6.99 1.33
C MET A 161 -3.40 -6.22 0.35
N CYS A 162 -3.50 -4.89 0.48
CA CYS A 162 -4.44 -4.09 -0.28
C CYS A 162 -3.96 -2.63 -0.37
N THR A 163 -4.20 -1.98 -1.50
CA THR A 163 -4.02 -0.53 -1.64
C THR A 163 -5.20 0.10 -2.33
N LEU A 164 -5.54 1.32 -1.92
CA LEU A 164 -6.57 2.15 -2.53
C LEU A 164 -5.90 3.30 -3.29
N ILE A 165 -6.16 3.42 -4.59
CA ILE A 165 -5.55 4.42 -5.46
C ILE A 165 -6.64 5.19 -6.20
N THR A 166 -6.61 6.52 -6.13
CA THR A 166 -7.50 7.36 -6.96
C THR A 166 -6.96 7.56 -8.37
N GLY A 167 -7.84 7.95 -9.27
CA GLY A 167 -7.46 8.46 -10.58
C GLY A 167 -7.26 7.36 -11.61
N GLY A 168 -6.17 7.49 -12.35
CA GLY A 168 -5.90 6.72 -13.56
C GLY A 168 -5.95 7.60 -14.82
N GLU A 169 -6.33 8.87 -14.71
CA GLU A 169 -6.32 9.83 -15.81
C GLU A 169 -4.91 10.00 -16.39
N ASN A 170 -3.93 10.19 -15.52
CA ASN A 170 -2.52 10.29 -15.88
C ASN A 170 -1.79 9.00 -15.53
N TYR A 171 -1.28 8.30 -16.54
CA TYR A 171 -0.59 7.04 -16.34
C TYR A 171 0.66 7.16 -15.45
N GLY A 172 1.43 8.24 -15.60
CA GLY A 172 2.63 8.46 -14.79
C GLY A 172 2.31 8.66 -13.31
N SER A 173 1.20 9.32 -13.01
CA SER A 173 0.69 9.45 -11.64
C SER A 173 0.20 8.11 -11.11
N LEU A 174 -0.60 7.37 -11.88
CA LEU A 174 -1.07 6.04 -11.50
C LEU A 174 0.09 5.10 -11.19
N PHE A 175 1.11 5.07 -12.06
CA PHE A 175 2.31 4.26 -11.85
C PHE A 175 3.05 4.66 -10.57
N GLY A 176 3.33 5.96 -10.40
CA GLY A 176 4.07 6.46 -9.23
C GLY A 176 3.36 6.13 -7.92
N THR A 177 2.04 6.37 -7.86
CA THR A 177 1.24 6.01 -6.68
C THR A 177 1.22 4.50 -6.46
N THR A 178 1.02 3.69 -7.51
CA THR A 178 1.06 2.22 -7.38
C THR A 178 2.41 1.72 -6.87
N ALA A 179 3.51 2.29 -7.33
CA ALA A 179 4.85 1.92 -6.89
C ALA A 179 5.08 2.28 -5.42
N HIS A 180 4.62 3.45 -4.99
CA HIS A 180 4.71 3.92 -3.61
C HIS A 180 3.90 3.04 -2.66
N GLU A 181 2.59 2.90 -2.93
CA GLU A 181 1.69 2.11 -2.09
C GLU A 181 2.08 0.62 -2.02
N MET A 182 2.59 0.06 -3.12
CA MET A 182 3.11 -1.31 -3.12
C MET A 182 4.41 -1.42 -2.31
N GLY A 183 5.23 -0.38 -2.25
CA GLY A 183 6.43 -0.31 -1.41
C GLY A 183 6.13 -0.48 0.08
N HIS A 184 5.01 0.08 0.54
CA HIS A 184 4.53 -0.06 1.90
C HIS A 184 4.19 -1.51 2.30
N ALA A 185 3.96 -2.41 1.33
CA ALA A 185 3.76 -3.82 1.63
C ALA A 185 4.96 -4.45 2.37
N TRP A 186 6.14 -3.88 2.23
CA TRP A 186 7.35 -4.26 2.97
C TRP A 186 7.66 -3.29 4.10
N PHE A 187 7.73 -1.99 3.81
CA PHE A 187 8.25 -0.98 4.75
C PHE A 187 7.26 -0.47 5.77
N GLN A 188 6.06 -0.95 5.77
CA GLN A 188 5.10 -0.79 6.83
C GLN A 188 4.51 -2.15 7.21
N HIS A 189 3.90 -2.86 6.25
CA HIS A 189 3.11 -4.04 6.57
C HIS A 189 3.94 -5.27 6.95
N ALA A 190 5.04 -5.57 6.26
CA ALA A 190 5.87 -6.72 6.59
C ALA A 190 6.81 -6.47 7.78
N LEU A 191 7.37 -5.26 7.90
CA LEU A 191 8.31 -4.89 8.96
C LEU A 191 7.63 -4.32 10.21
N ALA A 192 6.39 -3.88 10.09
CA ALA A 192 5.51 -3.44 11.18
C ALA A 192 6.13 -2.39 12.12
N ASN A 193 6.65 -1.32 11.57
CA ASN A 193 7.03 -0.18 12.38
C ASN A 193 5.79 0.61 12.87
N ASN A 194 5.92 1.32 13.97
CA ASN A 194 4.88 2.23 14.44
C ASN A 194 4.92 3.53 13.64
N GLU A 195 4.06 3.66 12.63
CA GLU A 195 4.02 4.75 11.67
C GLU A 195 3.63 6.08 12.32
N ALA A 196 2.73 6.04 13.28
CA ALA A 196 2.35 7.24 14.02
C ALA A 196 3.54 7.87 14.74
N LYS A 197 4.43 7.03 15.27
CA LYS A 197 5.61 7.45 16.02
C LYS A 197 6.80 7.74 15.11
N HIS A 198 6.96 6.96 14.05
CA HIS A 198 8.10 6.99 13.14
C HIS A 198 7.69 7.09 11.66
N PRO A 199 6.94 8.14 11.25
CA PRO A 199 6.39 8.22 9.90
C PRO A 199 7.46 8.20 8.80
N TRP A 200 8.69 8.61 9.09
CA TRP A 200 9.79 8.55 8.12
C TRP A 200 10.30 7.13 7.83
N MET A 201 10.07 6.18 8.75
CA MET A 201 10.44 4.76 8.54
C MET A 201 9.44 4.05 7.64
N ASP A 202 8.27 4.59 7.53
CA ASP A 202 7.21 4.18 6.61
C ASP A 202 7.36 4.92 5.28
N GLU A 203 7.01 6.17 5.23
CA GLU A 203 6.95 7.01 4.04
C GLU A 203 8.32 7.28 3.39
N GLY A 204 9.35 7.39 4.21
CA GLY A 204 10.70 7.63 3.73
C GLY A 204 11.30 6.42 3.02
N PHE A 205 11.06 5.22 3.53
CA PHE A 205 11.49 3.98 2.88
C PHE A 205 10.66 3.71 1.62
N ALA A 206 9.34 3.89 1.69
CA ALA A 206 8.48 3.77 0.51
C ALA A 206 8.90 4.76 -0.59
N SER A 207 9.14 6.04 -0.25
CA SER A 207 9.63 7.06 -1.19
C SER A 207 11.04 6.79 -1.74
N TYR A 208 11.89 6.10 -0.99
CA TYR A 208 13.19 5.68 -1.46
C TYR A 208 13.07 4.55 -2.48
N ILE A 209 12.31 3.51 -2.15
CA ILE A 209 12.23 2.32 -3.00
C ILE A 209 11.37 2.58 -4.26
N ASP A 210 10.33 3.41 -4.18
CA ASP A 210 9.50 3.76 -5.34
C ASP A 210 10.29 4.53 -6.39
N ALA A 211 11.16 5.49 -5.97
CA ALA A 211 12.01 6.24 -6.88
C ALA A 211 13.01 5.33 -7.63
N MET A 212 13.52 4.30 -6.97
CA MET A 212 14.37 3.29 -7.60
C MET A 212 13.56 2.40 -8.53
N ALA A 213 12.42 1.89 -8.09
CA ALA A 213 11.53 1.04 -8.88
C ALA A 213 11.06 1.76 -10.15
N GLU A 214 10.60 3.01 -10.02
CA GLU A 214 10.22 3.84 -11.16
C GLU A 214 11.37 4.00 -12.19
N ASN A 215 12.59 4.20 -11.70
CA ASN A 215 13.75 4.36 -12.57
C ASN A 215 14.09 3.08 -13.33
N VAL A 216 13.97 1.93 -12.68
CA VAL A 216 14.28 0.61 -13.27
C VAL A 216 13.14 0.12 -14.17
N VAL A 217 11.92 0.04 -13.64
CA VAL A 217 10.76 -0.54 -14.35
C VAL A 217 10.38 0.29 -15.58
N LEU A 218 10.37 1.61 -15.47
CA LEU A 218 10.10 2.50 -16.60
C LEU A 218 11.35 2.83 -17.45
N LYS A 219 12.50 2.24 -17.13
CA LYS A 219 13.76 2.44 -17.85
C LYS A 219 14.13 3.92 -18.04
N LYS A 220 13.89 4.73 -17.00
CA LYS A 220 14.13 6.19 -17.07
C LYS A 220 15.58 6.57 -17.14
N ASN A 221 16.50 5.68 -16.74
CA ASN A 221 17.96 5.88 -16.75
C ASN A 221 18.43 7.19 -16.08
N LYS A 222 17.72 7.62 -15.05
CA LYS A 222 18.09 8.80 -14.27
C LYS A 222 19.34 8.49 -13.45
N LYS A 223 20.38 9.33 -13.55
CA LYS A 223 21.59 9.22 -12.72
C LYS A 223 21.30 9.44 -11.24
N ASN A 224 20.33 10.26 -10.92
CA ASN A 224 19.88 10.50 -9.56
C ASN A 224 18.35 10.45 -9.53
N PRO A 225 17.75 9.31 -9.17
CA PRO A 225 16.30 9.19 -9.07
C PRO A 225 15.72 10.04 -7.91
N PHE A 226 16.51 10.38 -6.91
CA PHE A 226 16.12 11.12 -5.71
C PHE A 226 16.17 12.64 -5.86
N LEU A 227 16.46 13.18 -7.04
CA LEU A 227 16.64 14.62 -7.25
C LEU A 227 15.46 15.46 -6.77
N ARG A 228 14.23 14.96 -6.95
CA ARG A 228 13.02 15.65 -6.48
C ARG A 228 12.98 15.72 -4.95
N SER A 229 13.34 14.63 -4.27
CA SER A 229 13.39 14.57 -2.80
C SER A 229 14.43 15.53 -2.25
N TYR A 230 15.64 15.61 -2.84
CA TYR A 230 16.64 16.60 -2.49
C TYR A 230 16.14 18.04 -2.65
N GLN A 231 15.43 18.33 -3.76
CA GLN A 231 14.88 19.67 -4.00
C GLN A 231 13.80 20.04 -2.99
N SER A 232 12.91 19.10 -2.64
CA SER A 232 11.85 19.31 -1.65
C SER A 232 12.45 19.51 -0.25
N TYR A 233 13.37 18.65 0.16
CA TYR A 233 14.05 18.78 1.45
C TYR A 233 14.82 20.12 1.55
N ARG A 234 15.55 20.52 0.52
CA ARG A 234 16.26 21.81 0.50
C ARG A 234 15.31 22.99 0.70
N ARG A 235 14.11 22.96 0.13
CA ARG A 235 13.09 24.01 0.34
C ARG A 235 12.64 24.04 1.80
N LEU A 236 12.36 22.88 2.41
CA LEU A 236 11.98 22.80 3.82
C LEU A 236 13.09 23.32 4.73
N ALA A 237 14.33 22.90 4.54
CA ALA A 237 15.46 23.32 5.34
C ALA A 237 15.69 24.86 5.31
N ASN A 238 15.36 25.51 4.19
CA ASN A 238 15.43 26.97 4.06
C ASN A 238 14.17 27.72 4.57
N SER A 239 13.10 27.00 4.90
CA SER A 239 11.80 27.63 5.25
C SER A 239 11.66 28.00 6.73
N LYS A 240 12.56 27.57 7.59
CA LYS A 240 12.47 27.65 9.07
C LYS A 240 11.30 26.85 9.68
N MET A 241 10.62 26.01 8.90
CA MET A 241 9.53 25.13 9.35
C MET A 241 9.98 23.71 9.64
N GLU A 242 11.26 23.41 9.41
CA GLU A 242 11.80 22.08 9.62
C GLU A 242 11.70 21.67 11.09
N GLN A 243 11.28 20.43 11.31
CA GLN A 243 11.26 19.78 12.61
C GLN A 243 12.14 18.51 12.56
N PRO A 244 12.56 17.98 13.73
CA PRO A 244 13.31 16.71 13.75
C PRO A 244 12.54 15.62 13.01
N GLN A 245 13.26 14.80 12.25
CA GLN A 245 12.66 13.69 11.48
C GLN A 245 12.00 12.65 12.38
N THR A 246 12.44 12.53 13.62
CA THR A 246 11.88 11.66 14.66
C THR A 246 10.65 12.25 15.35
N THR A 247 10.10 13.37 14.86
CA THR A 247 8.87 13.96 15.39
C THR A 247 7.71 13.00 15.13
N HIS A 248 6.91 12.74 16.18
CA HIS A 248 5.65 11.98 16.05
C HIS A 248 4.75 12.63 15.00
N SER A 249 4.05 11.83 14.17
CA SER A 249 3.24 12.31 13.06
C SER A 249 2.27 13.43 13.45
N ASP A 250 1.60 13.30 14.60
CA ASP A 250 0.61 14.25 15.12
C ASP A 250 1.20 15.52 15.74
N ARG A 251 2.52 15.58 15.90
CA ARG A 251 3.22 16.71 16.56
C ARG A 251 3.92 17.66 15.59
N TYR A 252 3.77 17.43 14.29
CA TYR A 252 4.22 18.40 13.31
C TYR A 252 3.32 19.64 13.31
N SER A 253 3.94 20.82 13.42
CA SER A 253 3.21 22.11 13.45
C SER A 253 2.60 22.49 12.09
N PHE A 254 3.17 21.96 10.99
CA PHE A 254 2.77 22.27 9.63
C PHE A 254 2.70 21.01 8.79
N ASN A 255 1.66 20.86 7.96
CA ASN A 255 1.51 19.72 7.05
C ASN A 255 2.69 19.59 6.08
N VAL A 256 3.23 20.72 5.57
CA VAL A 256 4.40 20.70 4.70
C VAL A 256 5.65 20.20 5.42
N ALA A 257 5.82 20.51 6.70
CA ALA A 257 6.93 20.00 7.50
C ALA A 257 6.82 18.49 7.68
N TYR A 258 5.62 17.99 7.98
CA TYR A 258 5.34 16.55 8.04
C TYR A 258 5.66 15.86 6.72
N SER A 259 4.97 16.23 5.62
CA SER A 259 5.09 15.51 4.37
C SER A 259 6.51 15.55 3.79
N VAL A 260 7.22 16.68 3.87
CA VAL A 260 8.60 16.74 3.36
C VAL A 260 9.57 16.01 4.29
N SER A 261 9.35 16.01 5.61
CA SER A 261 10.23 15.28 6.54
C SER A 261 10.04 13.78 6.46
N ALA A 262 8.80 13.29 6.45
CA ALA A 262 8.54 11.86 6.37
C ALA A 262 8.98 11.30 5.01
N TYR A 263 8.47 11.84 3.92
CA TYR A 263 8.70 11.36 2.56
C TYR A 263 10.09 11.74 2.02
N SER A 264 10.27 13.03 1.72
CA SER A 264 11.45 13.48 0.95
C SER A 264 12.74 13.44 1.76
N LYS A 265 12.75 13.90 3.01
CA LYS A 265 13.93 13.85 3.87
C LYS A 265 14.28 12.41 4.24
N GLY A 266 13.26 11.55 4.46
CA GLY A 266 13.44 10.13 4.68
C GLY A 266 14.16 9.45 3.51
N ALA A 267 13.68 9.66 2.28
CA ALA A 267 14.33 9.15 1.08
C ALA A 267 15.74 9.71 0.88
N VAL A 268 15.97 11.00 1.15
CA VAL A 268 17.31 11.62 1.09
C VAL A 268 18.25 11.02 2.12
N PHE A 269 17.77 10.74 3.33
CA PHE A 269 18.57 10.09 4.38
C PHE A 269 19.08 8.73 3.90
N LEU A 270 18.20 7.89 3.36
CA LEU A 270 18.56 6.57 2.85
C LEU A 270 19.52 6.65 1.65
N ALA A 271 19.26 7.58 0.71
CA ALA A 271 20.14 7.81 -0.43
C ALA A 271 21.56 8.24 0.00
N GLN A 272 21.66 9.09 1.03
CA GLN A 272 22.96 9.50 1.57
C GLN A 272 23.62 8.40 2.39
N LEU A 273 22.87 7.61 3.13
CA LEU A 273 23.37 6.45 3.85
C LEU A 273 23.99 5.45 2.85
N GLY A 274 23.26 5.10 1.79
CA GLY A 274 23.77 4.24 0.72
C GLY A 274 25.01 4.77 0.04
N TYR A 275 25.10 6.10 -0.15
CA TYR A 275 26.33 6.73 -0.66
C TYR A 275 27.52 6.57 0.30
N LEU A 276 27.31 6.66 1.60
CA LEU A 276 28.37 6.60 2.61
C LEU A 276 28.87 5.17 2.88
N ILE A 277 27.94 4.20 3.00
CA ILE A 277 28.28 2.81 3.36
C ILE A 277 28.36 1.87 2.15
N GLY A 278 27.89 2.32 0.99
CA GLY A 278 27.70 1.52 -0.22
C GLY A 278 26.29 0.93 -0.31
N GLU A 279 25.71 0.93 -1.52
CA GLU A 279 24.35 0.41 -1.74
C GLU A 279 24.21 -1.07 -1.34
N GLU A 280 25.23 -1.90 -1.65
CA GLU A 280 25.23 -3.31 -1.27
C GLU A 280 25.19 -3.52 0.25
N ALA A 281 25.85 -2.65 1.01
CA ALA A 281 25.82 -2.70 2.48
C ALA A 281 24.44 -2.26 3.00
N LEU A 282 23.86 -1.21 2.41
CA LEU A 282 22.52 -0.75 2.77
C LEU A 282 21.45 -1.82 2.49
N ASP A 283 21.58 -2.56 1.40
CA ASP A 283 20.63 -3.63 1.02
C ASP A 283 20.70 -4.85 1.95
N LYS A 284 21.77 -5.01 2.70
CA LYS A 284 21.98 -6.14 3.64
C LYS A 284 21.60 -5.81 5.09
N THR A 285 21.31 -4.53 5.38
CA THR A 285 20.93 -4.08 6.72
C THR A 285 19.43 -4.04 6.90
#